data_1564b9f2691118d442ac3df0290a785c
#
_entry.id   1564b9f2691118d442ac3df0290a785c
#
_cell.length_a   1.000
_cell.length_b   1.000
_cell.length_c   1.000
_cell.angle_alpha   90.00
_cell.angle_beta   90.00
_cell.angle_gamma   90.00
#
_symmetry.space_group_name_H-M   'P 1'
#
loop_
_entity.id
_entity.type
_entity.pdbx_description
1 polymer ?
#
loop_
_entity_poly.entity_id
_entity_poly.type
_entity_poly.pdbx_seq_one_letter_code
_entity_poly.pdbx_strand_id
1 'polypeptide(L)'
;MLIFEWVRAHHGGRKVELKELLMFMTKKGASDLHLKPMRPPLLRIQGRLIPIKANPLPPDEVEEMIASILTPAQRKRFDSHQAVDLGYGVPGVARFRCNVFLQRGTMAAVFRRVPFDIMNVEQLNLPSVIDTFTDYPGGLVLITGPTGSGKSTTLAAMIKRISENRPCHVVTVEDPIEFLFTDDKATISQREVGTDTPSFHEALRNCVRQDPDVIMVGEMRDLETMATAITAAETGHLVVSTLHTNNAAQTVDRIIDSYPVDQQQQIRSQLALVLRAIVSMQLVERKDGSERLPACEILVNSPKISKHIENGEIKEILEEMENSVSFYRMQSMNQSLIAMLAHNEITYEQALDASIEPDDLSLKLRKMFPSIEERFREGEMSPSPADFSEITELLETKRLYEEMEERHRVKLAEKDEQIQALEADLAALRNQLDNSSDATDDLRRDAETARAEVQRVRDESQQKINALNDRIRELNQQLQNGGKGGAGFFKR
;
A
#
# COMPACT_ATOMS: atom_id res chain seq x y z
N MET A 1 -17.47 36.75 -0.61
CA MET A 1 -18.84 37.16 -0.25
C MET A 1 -19.49 36.32 0.88
N LEU A 2 -18.97 35.14 1.22
CA LEU A 2 -19.57 34.22 2.21
C LEU A 2 -19.06 34.37 3.67
N ILE A 3 -18.13 35.28 3.96
CA ILE A 3 -17.61 35.58 5.31
C ILE A 3 -18.57 36.47 6.09
N PHE A 4 -19.60 37.07 5.44
CA PHE A 4 -20.51 38.05 6.01
C PHE A 4 -21.69 37.47 6.83
N GLU A 5 -22.03 36.19 6.65
CA GLU A 5 -23.24 35.63 7.30
C GLU A 5 -23.10 35.35 8.79
N TRP A 6 -21.90 35.00 9.28
CA TRP A 6 -21.67 34.71 10.70
C TRP A 6 -21.76 35.96 11.58
N VAL A 7 -21.36 37.13 11.03
CA VAL A 7 -21.37 38.43 11.70
C VAL A 7 -22.79 38.90 12.07
N ARG A 8 -23.80 38.57 11.26
CA ARG A 8 -25.18 39.00 11.52
C ARG A 8 -25.85 38.27 12.69
N ALA A 9 -25.45 37.02 12.97
CA ALA A 9 -26.07 36.22 14.04
C ALA A 9 -25.54 36.57 15.47
N HIS A 10 -24.36 37.21 15.58
CA HIS A 10 -23.63 37.36 16.86
C HIS A 10 -23.36 38.81 17.26
N HIS A 11 -24.03 39.81 16.65
CA HIS A 11 -23.87 41.24 16.95
C HIS A 11 -24.61 41.72 18.23
N GLY A 12 -25.04 40.80 19.10
CA GLY A 12 -25.86 41.15 20.28
C GLY A 12 -25.24 40.76 21.64
N GLY A 13 -23.92 40.85 21.84
CA GLY A 13 -23.31 40.64 23.17
C GLY A 13 -23.34 39.20 23.72
N ARG A 14 -23.67 38.20 22.87
CA ARG A 14 -23.66 36.80 23.25
C ARG A 14 -22.21 36.25 23.19
N LYS A 15 -21.78 35.56 24.24
CA LYS A 15 -20.50 34.81 24.22
C LYS A 15 -20.49 33.83 23.06
N VAL A 16 -19.37 33.78 22.31
CA VAL A 16 -19.15 32.80 21.26
C VAL A 16 -18.83 31.45 21.87
N GLU A 17 -19.57 30.42 21.52
CA GLU A 17 -19.31 29.07 22.01
C GLU A 17 -18.30 28.33 21.10
N LEU A 18 -17.42 27.53 21.71
CA LEU A 18 -16.44 26.71 20.96
C LEU A 18 -17.13 25.84 19.90
N LYS A 19 -18.26 25.21 20.25
CA LYS A 19 -19.04 24.37 19.35
C LYS A 19 -19.49 25.12 18.09
N GLU A 20 -19.88 26.38 18.22
CA GLU A 20 -20.30 27.22 17.08
C GLU A 20 -19.12 27.52 16.16
N LEU A 21 -17.92 27.75 16.70
CA LEU A 21 -16.69 27.96 15.94
C LEU A 21 -16.30 26.70 15.17
N LEU A 22 -16.41 25.54 15.79
CA LEU A 22 -16.08 24.26 15.17
C LEU A 22 -17.10 23.88 14.05
N MET A 23 -18.38 24.15 14.26
CA MET A 23 -19.41 24.05 13.23
C MET A 23 -19.11 24.97 12.03
N PHE A 24 -18.75 26.23 12.34
CA PHE A 24 -18.40 27.20 11.30
C PHE A 24 -17.17 26.81 10.54
N MET A 25 -16.11 26.32 11.21
CA MET A 25 -14.90 25.75 10.62
C MET A 25 -15.26 24.64 9.61
N THR A 26 -16.09 23.68 10.02
CA THR A 26 -16.53 22.56 9.19
C THR A 26 -17.32 23.03 7.97
N LYS A 27 -18.27 23.94 8.16
CA LYS A 27 -19.09 24.53 7.07
C LYS A 27 -18.23 25.28 6.04
N LYS A 28 -17.11 25.87 6.46
CA LYS A 28 -16.19 26.61 5.58
C LYS A 28 -15.11 25.72 4.92
N GLY A 29 -15.09 24.43 5.20
CA GLY A 29 -14.07 23.52 4.69
C GLY A 29 -12.66 23.85 5.19
N ALA A 30 -12.57 24.51 6.37
CA ALA A 30 -11.27 24.82 6.97
C ALA A 30 -10.64 23.55 7.56
N SER A 31 -9.32 23.45 7.48
CA SER A 31 -8.56 22.34 8.06
C SER A 31 -8.28 22.53 9.54
N ASP A 32 -8.00 23.78 9.97
CA ASP A 32 -7.64 24.08 11.35
C ASP A 32 -8.36 25.34 11.85
N LEU A 33 -8.69 25.35 13.16
CA LEU A 33 -9.11 26.52 13.92
C LEU A 33 -8.04 26.83 14.97
N HIS A 34 -7.57 28.06 15.00
CA HIS A 34 -6.61 28.54 16.00
C HIS A 34 -7.34 29.50 16.96
N LEU A 35 -7.34 29.20 18.25
CA LEU A 35 -7.78 30.04 19.32
C LEU A 35 -6.59 30.62 20.09
N LYS A 36 -6.43 31.94 20.00
CA LYS A 36 -5.35 32.68 20.64
C LYS A 36 -5.94 33.90 21.34
N PRO A 37 -5.61 34.13 22.63
CA PRO A 37 -6.07 35.31 23.34
C PRO A 37 -5.67 36.62 22.64
N MET A 38 -6.50 37.63 22.79
CA MET A 38 -6.36 38.98 22.23
C MET A 38 -6.34 38.99 20.69
N ARG A 39 -6.86 37.97 20.05
CA ARG A 39 -7.05 37.89 18.58
C ARG A 39 -8.43 37.30 18.26
N PRO A 40 -9.01 37.65 17.10
CA PRO A 40 -10.14 36.91 16.55
C PRO A 40 -9.70 35.44 16.27
N PRO A 41 -10.62 34.46 16.38
CA PRO A 41 -10.34 33.10 15.95
C PRO A 41 -9.84 33.08 14.48
N LEU A 42 -8.88 32.20 14.18
CA LEU A 42 -8.28 32.09 12.86
C LEU A 42 -8.64 30.73 12.27
N LEU A 43 -9.07 30.71 11.02
CA LEU A 43 -9.27 29.47 10.24
C LEU A 43 -8.13 29.27 9.23
N ARG A 44 -7.68 28.04 9.09
CA ARG A 44 -6.79 27.64 7.99
C ARG A 44 -7.64 27.12 6.84
N ILE A 45 -7.65 27.84 5.72
CA ILE A 45 -8.37 27.48 4.50
C ILE A 45 -7.35 27.47 3.35
N GLN A 46 -7.22 26.32 2.66
CA GLN A 46 -6.24 26.12 1.58
C GLN A 46 -4.83 26.57 1.99
N GLY A 47 -4.38 26.14 3.17
CA GLY A 47 -3.06 26.46 3.73
C GLY A 47 -2.91 27.85 4.33
N ARG A 48 -3.81 28.81 4.07
CA ARG A 48 -3.73 30.21 4.54
C ARG A 48 -4.51 30.42 5.83
N LEU A 49 -3.92 31.13 6.81
CA LEU A 49 -4.59 31.53 8.05
C LEU A 49 -5.38 32.82 7.81
N ILE A 50 -6.71 32.73 8.00
CA ILE A 50 -7.66 33.81 7.76
C ILE A 50 -8.42 34.11 9.05
N PRO A 51 -8.44 35.36 9.57
CA PRO A 51 -9.21 35.68 10.75
C PRO A 51 -10.72 35.67 10.45
N ILE A 52 -11.48 35.13 11.39
CA ILE A 52 -12.93 35.26 11.36
C ILE A 52 -13.27 36.72 11.71
N LYS A 53 -14.31 37.27 11.10
CA LYS A 53 -14.83 38.59 11.47
C LYS A 53 -15.56 38.51 12.82
N ALA A 54 -14.82 38.54 13.91
CA ALA A 54 -15.27 38.51 15.27
C ALA A 54 -14.39 39.46 16.11
N ASN A 55 -14.84 39.82 17.31
CA ASN A 55 -13.99 40.54 18.25
C ASN A 55 -12.80 39.66 18.70
N PRO A 56 -11.68 40.27 19.07
CA PRO A 56 -10.60 39.56 19.74
C PRO A 56 -11.14 38.89 21.02
N LEU A 57 -10.79 37.62 21.22
CA LEU A 57 -11.20 36.87 22.39
C LEU A 57 -10.35 37.25 23.62
N PRO A 58 -10.94 37.65 24.75
CA PRO A 58 -10.20 37.84 25.99
C PRO A 58 -9.57 36.52 26.49
N PRO A 59 -8.50 36.59 27.33
CA PRO A 59 -7.83 35.39 27.84
C PRO A 59 -8.77 34.46 28.64
N ASP A 60 -9.65 35.01 29.45
CA ASP A 60 -10.63 34.29 30.26
C ASP A 60 -11.68 33.56 29.40
N GLU A 61 -12.14 34.15 28.31
CA GLU A 61 -13.05 33.47 27.39
C GLU A 61 -12.37 32.29 26.67
N VAL A 62 -11.11 32.44 26.24
CA VAL A 62 -10.36 31.35 25.63
C VAL A 62 -10.13 30.24 26.64
N GLU A 63 -9.75 30.54 27.88
CA GLU A 63 -9.56 29.55 28.93
C GLU A 63 -10.90 28.85 29.28
N GLU A 64 -12.02 29.56 29.38
CA GLU A 64 -13.33 28.95 29.63
C GLU A 64 -13.75 27.98 28.50
N MET A 65 -13.56 28.39 27.23
CA MET A 65 -13.84 27.54 26.08
C MET A 65 -12.98 26.24 26.11
N ILE A 66 -11.68 26.36 26.36
CA ILE A 66 -10.77 25.24 26.42
C ILE A 66 -11.08 24.36 27.64
N ALA A 67 -11.31 24.95 28.81
CA ALA A 67 -11.63 24.21 30.04
C ALA A 67 -12.90 23.36 29.88
N SER A 68 -13.87 23.83 29.08
CA SER A 68 -15.14 23.12 28.86
C SER A 68 -15.00 21.77 28.14
N ILE A 69 -13.87 21.52 27.45
CA ILE A 69 -13.61 20.30 26.72
C ILE A 69 -12.59 19.37 27.39
N LEU A 70 -11.91 19.84 28.43
CA LEU A 70 -10.92 19.04 29.15
C LEU A 70 -11.58 18.16 30.21
N THR A 71 -11.29 16.88 30.17
CA THR A 71 -11.61 15.97 31.28
C THR A 71 -10.70 16.27 32.48
N PRO A 72 -11.10 15.88 33.73
CA PRO A 72 -10.25 16.09 34.90
C PRO A 72 -8.84 15.52 34.77
N ALA A 73 -8.69 14.35 34.09
CA ALA A 73 -7.40 13.73 33.82
C ALA A 73 -6.55 14.55 32.85
N GLN A 74 -7.15 15.02 31.76
CA GLN A 74 -6.50 15.88 30.76
C GLN A 74 -6.12 17.24 31.37
N ARG A 75 -6.96 17.80 32.23
CA ARG A 75 -6.64 19.03 32.98
C ARG A 75 -5.43 18.82 33.86
N LYS A 76 -5.37 17.75 34.64
CA LYS A 76 -4.22 17.41 35.48
C LYS A 76 -2.95 17.24 34.67
N ARG A 77 -3.04 16.59 33.49
CA ARG A 77 -1.91 16.41 32.55
C ARG A 77 -1.44 17.77 32.02
N PHE A 78 -2.39 18.64 31.62
CA PHE A 78 -2.08 19.98 31.16
C PHE A 78 -1.38 20.81 32.25
N ASP A 79 -1.88 20.80 33.49
CA ASP A 79 -1.27 21.52 34.61
C ASP A 79 0.17 21.07 34.89
N SER A 80 0.50 19.79 34.63
CA SER A 80 1.84 19.23 34.82
C SER A 80 2.79 19.52 33.65
N HIS A 81 2.33 19.51 32.41
CA HIS A 81 3.16 19.57 31.19
C HIS A 81 2.97 20.87 30.40
N GLN A 82 2.02 21.72 30.79
CA GLN A 82 1.65 22.98 30.10
C GLN A 82 1.22 22.82 28.64
N ALA A 83 0.99 21.56 28.20
CA ALA A 83 0.43 21.19 26.91
C ALA A 83 -0.30 19.84 27.01
N VAL A 84 -1.34 19.66 26.21
CA VAL A 84 -2.04 18.38 26.08
C VAL A 84 -2.65 18.23 24.69
N ASP A 85 -2.48 17.04 24.09
CA ASP A 85 -3.20 16.61 22.90
C ASP A 85 -4.43 15.81 23.34
N LEU A 86 -5.56 16.01 22.64
CA LEU A 86 -6.81 15.29 22.88
C LEU A 86 -7.69 15.24 21.64
N GLY A 87 -8.54 14.21 21.55
CA GLY A 87 -9.65 14.16 20.59
C GLY A 87 -10.90 14.82 21.16
N TYR A 88 -11.59 15.61 20.34
CA TYR A 88 -12.88 16.23 20.70
C TYR A 88 -13.91 16.00 19.60
N GLY A 89 -15.01 15.32 19.95
CA GLY A 89 -16.12 15.04 19.04
C GLY A 89 -17.27 16.01 19.23
N VAL A 90 -17.77 16.60 18.14
CA VAL A 90 -19.02 17.36 18.13
C VAL A 90 -20.07 16.53 17.38
N PRO A 91 -21.05 15.91 18.07
CA PRO A 91 -22.05 15.07 17.45
C PRO A 91 -22.74 15.74 16.27
N GLY A 92 -22.82 15.02 15.14
CA GLY A 92 -23.43 15.52 13.89
C GLY A 92 -22.60 16.56 13.12
N VAL A 93 -21.37 16.87 13.56
CA VAL A 93 -20.50 17.86 12.92
C VAL A 93 -19.19 17.25 12.46
N ALA A 94 -18.29 16.93 13.39
CA ALA A 94 -16.98 16.34 13.13
C ALA A 94 -16.29 15.92 14.44
N ARG A 95 -15.20 15.15 14.30
CA ARG A 95 -14.18 14.99 15.34
C ARG A 95 -13.01 15.91 15.04
N PHE A 96 -12.37 16.40 16.10
CA PHE A 96 -11.24 17.31 16.03
C PHE A 96 -10.09 16.77 16.88
N ARG A 97 -8.90 16.82 16.35
CA ARG A 97 -7.65 16.70 17.13
C ARG A 97 -7.33 18.07 17.68
N CYS A 98 -7.19 18.17 18.99
CA CYS A 98 -6.97 19.42 19.68
C CYS A 98 -5.60 19.40 20.36
N ASN A 99 -4.78 20.41 20.11
CA ASN A 99 -3.58 20.67 20.89
C ASN A 99 -3.83 21.93 21.73
N VAL A 100 -3.83 21.78 23.06
CA VAL A 100 -3.95 22.86 24.04
C VAL A 100 -2.60 23.13 24.65
N PHE A 101 -2.16 24.39 24.70
CA PHE A 101 -0.84 24.77 25.20
C PHE A 101 -0.85 26.16 25.88
N LEU A 102 0.16 26.42 26.71
CA LEU A 102 0.41 27.74 27.25
C LEU A 102 1.30 28.57 26.30
N GLN A 103 0.93 29.83 26.12
CA GLN A 103 1.76 30.82 25.48
C GLN A 103 1.70 32.15 26.26
N ARG A 104 2.85 32.68 26.68
CA ARG A 104 2.94 33.94 27.47
C ARG A 104 2.03 33.93 28.70
N GLY A 105 1.91 32.78 29.36
CA GLY A 105 1.08 32.62 30.57
C GLY A 105 -0.41 32.47 30.32
N THR A 106 -0.89 32.42 29.08
CA THR A 106 -2.29 32.25 28.72
C THR A 106 -2.53 30.99 27.90
N MET A 107 -3.70 30.38 28.03
CA MET A 107 -4.08 29.21 27.22
C MET A 107 -4.34 29.60 25.78
N ALA A 108 -3.91 28.74 24.89
CA ALA A 108 -4.22 28.75 23.47
C ALA A 108 -4.52 27.32 22.98
N ALA A 109 -5.24 27.19 21.88
CA ALA A 109 -5.54 25.88 21.30
C ALA A 109 -5.57 25.91 19.77
N VAL A 110 -5.21 24.78 19.17
CA VAL A 110 -5.38 24.51 17.76
C VAL A 110 -6.24 23.28 17.61
N PHE A 111 -7.30 23.39 16.81
CA PHE A 111 -8.22 22.30 16.48
C PHE A 111 -8.03 21.95 15.03
N ARG A 112 -7.67 20.71 14.73
CA ARG A 112 -7.60 20.15 13.39
C ARG A 112 -8.79 19.23 13.15
N ARG A 113 -9.52 19.46 12.06
CA ARG A 113 -10.64 18.60 11.69
C ARG A 113 -10.13 17.23 11.23
N VAL A 114 -10.67 16.17 11.82
CA VAL A 114 -10.49 14.79 11.39
C VAL A 114 -11.40 14.53 10.18
N PRO A 115 -10.88 14.08 9.04
CA PRO A 115 -11.69 13.80 7.87
C PRO A 115 -12.59 12.58 8.10
N PHE A 116 -13.80 12.61 7.51
CA PHE A 116 -14.70 11.45 7.45
C PHE A 116 -14.51 10.64 6.16
N ASP A 117 -14.13 11.33 5.08
CA ASP A 117 -13.97 10.70 3.78
C ASP A 117 -12.61 10.00 3.74
N ILE A 118 -12.64 8.67 3.76
CA ILE A 118 -11.46 7.83 3.63
C ILE A 118 -11.40 7.35 2.17
N MET A 119 -10.30 7.69 1.49
CA MET A 119 -10.02 7.22 0.14
C MET A 119 -9.69 5.72 0.14
N ASN A 120 -10.00 5.01 -0.94
CA ASN A 120 -9.58 3.63 -1.14
C ASN A 120 -8.14 3.56 -1.68
N VAL A 121 -7.58 2.33 -1.77
CA VAL A 121 -6.20 2.08 -2.22
C VAL A 121 -5.96 2.63 -3.62
N GLU A 122 -6.91 2.45 -4.55
CA GLU A 122 -6.84 2.95 -5.91
C GLU A 122 -6.84 4.50 -5.97
N GLN A 123 -7.74 5.15 -5.23
CA GLN A 123 -7.80 6.62 -5.15
C GLN A 123 -6.55 7.25 -4.53
N LEU A 124 -5.82 6.48 -3.73
CA LEU A 124 -4.54 6.88 -3.14
C LEU A 124 -3.34 6.63 -4.07
N ASN A 125 -3.56 6.09 -5.28
CA ASN A 125 -2.51 5.63 -6.19
C ASN A 125 -1.54 4.63 -5.54
N LEU A 126 -2.03 3.78 -4.65
CA LEU A 126 -1.25 2.73 -4.01
C LEU A 126 -1.28 1.45 -4.85
N PRO A 127 -0.21 0.63 -4.83
CA PRO A 127 -0.20 -0.67 -5.49
C PRO A 127 -1.36 -1.58 -5.06
N SER A 128 -2.04 -2.19 -6.02
CA SER A 128 -3.25 -2.98 -5.81
C SER A 128 -3.04 -4.21 -4.90
N VAL A 129 -1.81 -4.71 -4.78
CA VAL A 129 -1.46 -5.82 -3.88
C VAL A 129 -1.78 -5.50 -2.40
N ILE A 130 -1.76 -4.21 -2.01
CA ILE A 130 -2.10 -3.78 -0.64
C ILE A 130 -3.53 -4.18 -0.28
N ASP A 131 -4.43 -4.19 -1.23
CA ASP A 131 -5.79 -4.67 -1.04
C ASP A 131 -5.83 -6.13 -0.59
N THR A 132 -4.95 -6.98 -1.13
CA THR A 132 -4.91 -8.40 -0.78
C THR A 132 -4.47 -8.65 0.67
N PHE A 133 -3.75 -7.71 1.28
CA PHE A 133 -3.32 -7.82 2.68
C PHE A 133 -4.48 -7.71 3.66
N THR A 134 -5.59 -7.10 3.25
CA THR A 134 -6.82 -7.01 4.05
C THR A 134 -7.59 -8.33 4.11
N ASP A 135 -7.30 -9.26 3.22
CA ASP A 135 -7.97 -10.56 3.12
C ASP A 135 -7.28 -11.66 3.96
N TYR A 136 -6.11 -11.37 4.53
CA TYR A 136 -5.42 -12.34 5.41
C TYR A 136 -6.28 -12.69 6.63
N PRO A 137 -6.36 -13.97 6.97
CA PRO A 137 -7.13 -14.42 8.15
C PRO A 137 -6.45 -14.02 9.46
N GLY A 138 -5.11 -13.88 9.46
CA GLY A 138 -4.32 -13.53 10.63
C GLY A 138 -2.85 -13.34 10.27
N GLY A 139 -2.11 -12.73 11.17
CA GLY A 139 -0.70 -12.40 11.04
C GLY A 139 -0.45 -10.90 11.20
N LEU A 140 0.76 -10.45 10.90
CA LEU A 140 1.22 -9.08 11.09
C LEU A 140 1.46 -8.40 9.74
N VAL A 141 0.83 -7.26 9.51
CA VAL A 141 1.06 -6.37 8.36
C VAL A 141 1.57 -5.02 8.88
N LEU A 142 2.67 -4.54 8.33
CA LEU A 142 3.33 -3.31 8.76
C LEU A 142 3.35 -2.27 7.65
N ILE A 143 2.96 -1.05 7.99
CA ILE A 143 3.09 0.12 7.10
C ILE A 143 4.17 1.01 7.70
N THR A 144 5.25 1.26 6.97
CA THR A 144 6.42 1.96 7.50
C THR A 144 6.81 3.18 6.65
N GLY A 145 7.65 4.03 7.18
CA GLY A 145 8.11 5.24 6.51
C GLY A 145 8.22 6.44 7.47
N PRO A 146 8.81 7.55 7.03
CA PRO A 146 8.95 8.76 7.83
C PRO A 146 7.61 9.39 8.17
N THR A 147 7.61 10.35 9.09
CA THR A 147 6.41 11.13 9.40
C THR A 147 5.90 11.89 8.16
N GLY A 148 4.61 11.79 7.89
CA GLY A 148 4.00 12.43 6.71
C GLY A 148 4.13 11.64 5.42
N SER A 149 4.56 10.37 5.45
CA SER A 149 4.66 9.50 4.26
C SER A 149 3.34 8.86 3.82
N GLY A 150 2.23 9.08 4.56
CA GLY A 150 0.92 8.54 4.21
C GLY A 150 0.50 7.27 4.98
N LYS A 151 1.27 6.82 5.98
CA LYS A 151 1.00 5.57 6.74
C LYS A 151 -0.42 5.49 7.28
N SER A 152 -0.85 6.51 8.05
CA SER A 152 -2.19 6.52 8.66
C SER A 152 -3.30 6.52 7.60
N THR A 153 -3.08 7.20 6.48
CA THR A 153 -4.03 7.24 5.36
C THR A 153 -4.15 5.86 4.70
N THR A 154 -3.02 5.17 4.51
CA THR A 154 -2.99 3.81 3.97
C THR A 154 -3.66 2.82 4.92
N LEU A 155 -3.35 2.89 6.23
CA LEU A 155 -4.06 2.09 7.24
C LEU A 155 -5.57 2.34 7.22
N ALA A 156 -5.97 3.61 7.13
CA ALA A 156 -7.40 3.95 7.06
C ALA A 156 -8.07 3.34 5.82
N ALA A 157 -7.42 3.39 4.66
CA ALA A 157 -7.90 2.76 3.44
C ALA A 157 -8.06 1.23 3.60
N MET A 158 -7.09 0.57 4.24
CA MET A 158 -7.15 -0.87 4.53
C MET A 158 -8.30 -1.20 5.49
N ILE A 159 -8.47 -0.46 6.59
CA ILE A 159 -9.57 -0.69 7.54
C ILE A 159 -10.92 -0.45 6.88
N LYS A 160 -11.05 0.61 6.07
CA LYS A 160 -12.27 0.85 5.28
C LYS A 160 -12.59 -0.34 4.38
N ARG A 161 -11.62 -0.86 3.63
CA ARG A 161 -11.80 -2.05 2.78
C ARG A 161 -12.22 -3.28 3.58
N ILE A 162 -11.62 -3.51 4.75
CA ILE A 162 -12.05 -4.59 5.67
C ILE A 162 -13.50 -4.38 6.08
N SER A 163 -13.89 -3.14 6.47
CA SER A 163 -15.26 -2.82 6.88
C SER A 163 -16.29 -3.09 5.78
N GLU A 164 -15.95 -2.75 4.55
CA GLU A 164 -16.85 -2.91 3.40
C GLU A 164 -16.97 -4.38 2.94
N ASN A 165 -15.97 -5.23 3.22
CA ASN A 165 -15.91 -6.56 2.61
C ASN A 165 -16.05 -7.73 3.59
N ARG A 166 -15.70 -7.56 4.88
CA ARG A 166 -15.62 -8.64 5.86
C ARG A 166 -16.60 -8.45 7.02
N PRO A 167 -17.48 -9.44 7.31
CA PRO A 167 -18.27 -9.43 8.54
C PRO A 167 -17.38 -9.84 9.72
N CYS A 168 -16.74 -8.87 10.36
CA CYS A 168 -15.75 -9.09 11.41
C CYS A 168 -15.76 -7.96 12.44
N HIS A 169 -15.08 -8.15 13.57
CA HIS A 169 -14.86 -7.11 14.56
C HIS A 169 -13.45 -6.53 14.43
N VAL A 170 -13.37 -5.23 14.19
CA VAL A 170 -12.12 -4.48 14.11
C VAL A 170 -11.96 -3.64 15.38
N VAL A 171 -10.84 -3.77 16.06
CA VAL A 171 -10.48 -2.88 17.18
C VAL A 171 -9.29 -2.02 16.75
N THR A 172 -9.43 -0.69 16.86
CA THR A 172 -8.30 0.22 16.64
C THR A 172 -7.82 0.82 17.95
N VAL A 173 -6.51 1.03 18.05
CA VAL A 173 -5.85 1.73 19.16
C VAL A 173 -4.98 2.82 18.56
N GLU A 174 -5.28 4.09 18.89
CA GLU A 174 -4.73 5.26 18.21
C GLU A 174 -4.32 6.35 19.22
N ASP A 175 -3.35 7.21 18.87
CA ASP A 175 -2.88 8.32 19.71
C ASP A 175 -2.54 9.58 18.88
N PRO A 176 -3.52 10.46 18.62
CA PRO A 176 -4.99 10.29 18.76
C PRO A 176 -5.63 9.65 17.52
N ILE A 177 -6.95 9.48 17.51
CA ILE A 177 -7.72 9.04 16.32
C ILE A 177 -7.56 10.05 15.19
N GLU A 178 -7.06 9.56 14.02
CA GLU A 178 -6.81 10.37 12.81
C GLU A 178 -7.93 10.28 11.77
N PHE A 179 -8.70 9.19 11.75
CA PHE A 179 -9.85 8.98 10.85
C PHE A 179 -11.01 8.39 11.64
N LEU A 180 -12.24 8.76 11.25
CA LEU A 180 -13.43 8.13 11.80
C LEU A 180 -13.94 7.06 10.84
N PHE A 181 -14.04 5.86 11.34
CA PHE A 181 -14.61 4.75 10.60
C PHE A 181 -16.11 4.65 10.83
N THR A 182 -16.82 4.20 9.81
CA THR A 182 -18.23 3.89 9.87
C THR A 182 -18.39 2.37 9.83
N ASP A 183 -19.22 1.82 10.68
CA ASP A 183 -19.62 0.42 10.61
C ASP A 183 -20.34 0.15 9.28
N ASP A 184 -19.95 -0.93 8.60
CA ASP A 184 -20.64 -1.46 7.42
C ASP A 184 -20.84 -2.96 7.63
N LYS A 185 -20.12 -3.84 6.92
CA LYS A 185 -20.12 -5.27 7.24
C LYS A 185 -19.34 -5.56 8.52
N ALA A 186 -18.23 -4.86 8.76
CA ALA A 186 -17.51 -4.97 10.02
C ALA A 186 -18.07 -4.00 11.06
N THR A 187 -17.98 -4.41 12.34
CA THR A 187 -18.14 -3.52 13.48
C THR A 187 -16.78 -3.00 13.91
N ILE A 188 -16.63 -1.67 14.10
CA ILE A 188 -15.34 -1.04 14.39
C ILE A 188 -15.37 -0.37 15.76
N SER A 189 -14.49 -0.80 16.66
CA SER A 189 -14.31 -0.22 17.99
C SER A 189 -13.02 0.59 18.02
N GLN A 190 -13.12 1.93 17.92
CA GLN A 190 -11.97 2.84 17.98
C GLN A 190 -11.68 3.25 19.42
N ARG A 191 -10.42 3.10 19.84
CA ARG A 191 -9.95 3.44 21.18
C ARG A 191 -8.78 4.43 21.12
N GLU A 192 -8.93 5.57 21.79
CA GLU A 192 -7.91 6.63 21.84
C GLU A 192 -7.10 6.53 23.14
N VAL A 193 -5.78 6.51 23.00
CA VAL A 193 -4.85 6.54 24.13
C VAL A 193 -5.01 7.87 24.88
N GLY A 194 -5.04 7.79 26.20
CA GLY A 194 -5.26 8.96 27.07
C GLY A 194 -6.72 9.36 27.28
N THR A 195 -7.64 8.78 26.48
CA THR A 195 -9.08 8.99 26.62
C THR A 195 -9.80 7.69 26.99
N ASP A 196 -9.64 6.65 26.17
CA ASP A 196 -10.33 5.36 26.31
C ASP A 196 -9.44 4.28 26.92
N THR A 197 -8.13 4.49 26.89
CA THR A 197 -7.12 3.58 27.43
C THR A 197 -5.88 4.35 27.88
N PRO A 198 -5.14 3.88 28.90
CA PRO A 198 -3.96 4.60 29.39
C PRO A 198 -2.75 4.51 28.44
N SER A 199 -2.59 3.43 27.67
CA SER A 199 -1.46 3.19 26.77
C SER A 199 -1.80 2.21 25.65
N PHE A 200 -0.94 2.13 24.62
CA PHE A 200 -1.03 1.12 23.57
C PHE A 200 -0.94 -0.29 24.13
N HIS A 201 0.03 -0.56 24.98
CA HIS A 201 0.23 -1.86 25.62
C HIS A 201 -1.02 -2.34 26.38
N GLU A 202 -1.57 -1.51 27.28
CA GLU A 202 -2.78 -1.84 28.05
C GLU A 202 -4.00 -2.03 27.15
N ALA A 203 -4.12 -1.22 26.10
CA ALA A 203 -5.19 -1.36 25.13
C ALA A 203 -5.12 -2.72 24.40
N LEU A 204 -3.94 -3.07 23.88
CA LEU A 204 -3.70 -4.34 23.18
C LEU A 204 -3.94 -5.55 24.10
N ARG A 205 -3.41 -5.51 25.32
CA ARG A 205 -3.62 -6.58 26.30
C ARG A 205 -5.09 -6.84 26.60
N ASN A 206 -5.91 -5.79 26.56
CA ASN A 206 -7.33 -5.89 26.80
C ASN A 206 -8.13 -6.22 25.54
N CYS A 207 -7.70 -5.75 24.36
CA CYS A 207 -8.47 -5.90 23.14
C CYS A 207 -8.59 -7.36 22.67
N VAL A 208 -7.57 -8.21 22.89
CA VAL A 208 -7.64 -9.67 22.59
C VAL A 208 -8.76 -10.41 23.33
N ARG A 209 -9.37 -9.77 24.35
CA ARG A 209 -10.53 -10.30 25.08
C ARG A 209 -11.85 -9.69 24.64
N GLN A 210 -11.81 -8.85 23.62
CA GLN A 210 -12.98 -8.16 23.06
C GLN A 210 -13.48 -8.85 21.78
N ASP A 211 -13.03 -10.09 21.53
CA ASP A 211 -13.36 -10.89 20.35
C ASP A 211 -13.05 -10.16 19.02
N PRO A 212 -11.82 -9.60 18.84
CA PRO A 212 -11.46 -8.96 17.60
C PRO A 212 -10.98 -9.97 16.56
N ASP A 213 -11.34 -9.79 15.31
CA ASP A 213 -10.71 -10.48 14.18
C ASP A 213 -9.51 -9.70 13.65
N VAL A 214 -9.61 -8.36 13.71
CA VAL A 214 -8.60 -7.43 13.21
C VAL A 214 -8.26 -6.41 14.29
N ILE A 215 -6.98 -6.20 14.51
CA ILE A 215 -6.46 -5.22 15.47
C ILE A 215 -5.59 -4.22 14.71
N MET A 216 -5.96 -2.95 14.72
CA MET A 216 -5.13 -1.87 14.21
C MET A 216 -4.44 -1.18 15.38
N VAL A 217 -3.12 -1.13 15.34
CA VAL A 217 -2.29 -0.39 16.30
C VAL A 217 -1.68 0.80 15.57
N GLY A 218 -2.04 2.01 15.96
CA GLY A 218 -1.59 3.23 15.28
C GLY A 218 -0.08 3.26 15.06
N GLU A 219 0.69 2.88 16.09
CA GLU A 219 2.14 2.73 16.01
C GLU A 219 2.70 1.81 17.10
N MET A 220 3.83 1.16 16.82
CA MET A 220 4.59 0.36 17.80
C MET A 220 5.91 1.07 18.13
N ARG A 221 5.94 1.80 19.26
CA ARG A 221 7.12 2.56 19.68
C ARG A 221 8.01 1.82 20.69
N ASP A 222 7.43 0.95 21.47
CA ASP A 222 8.07 0.28 22.60
C ASP A 222 8.00 -1.24 22.46
N LEU A 223 8.91 -1.92 23.17
CA LEU A 223 9.05 -3.37 23.16
C LEU A 223 7.77 -4.08 23.62
N GLU A 224 7.09 -3.56 24.65
CA GLU A 224 5.90 -4.20 25.23
C GLU A 224 4.75 -4.21 24.24
N THR A 225 4.54 -3.09 23.50
CA THR A 225 3.56 -2.99 22.44
C THR A 225 3.89 -3.94 21.29
N MET A 226 5.19 -4.01 20.86
CA MET A 226 5.63 -4.93 19.80
C MET A 226 5.40 -6.39 20.19
N ALA A 227 5.80 -6.79 21.40
CA ALA A 227 5.63 -8.16 21.90
C ALA A 227 4.15 -8.57 21.95
N THR A 228 3.29 -7.68 22.42
CA THR A 228 1.84 -7.93 22.50
C THR A 228 1.21 -8.04 21.12
N ALA A 229 1.62 -7.20 20.16
CA ALA A 229 1.14 -7.22 18.77
C ALA A 229 1.55 -8.53 18.06
N ILE A 230 2.80 -8.96 18.22
CA ILE A 230 3.31 -10.23 17.68
C ILE A 230 2.53 -11.41 18.29
N THR A 231 2.31 -11.41 19.59
CA THR A 231 1.53 -12.46 20.28
C THR A 231 0.07 -12.49 19.78
N ALA A 232 -0.55 -11.34 19.58
CA ALA A 232 -1.89 -11.27 19.01
C ALA A 232 -1.94 -11.86 17.58
N ALA A 233 -0.92 -11.57 16.76
CA ALA A 233 -0.79 -12.15 15.43
C ALA A 233 -0.57 -13.67 15.45
N GLU A 234 0.21 -14.20 16.41
CA GLU A 234 0.40 -15.65 16.62
C GLU A 234 -0.91 -16.36 17.01
N THR A 235 -1.74 -15.68 17.78
CA THR A 235 -3.04 -16.25 18.24
C THR A 235 -4.16 -16.14 17.21
N GLY A 236 -3.85 -15.71 15.97
CA GLY A 236 -4.74 -15.78 14.81
C GLY A 236 -5.41 -14.48 14.41
N HIS A 237 -5.12 -13.36 15.11
CA HIS A 237 -5.66 -12.06 14.73
C HIS A 237 -4.89 -11.45 13.56
N LEU A 238 -5.56 -10.72 12.69
CA LEU A 238 -4.87 -9.85 11.72
C LEU A 238 -4.49 -8.55 12.44
N VAL A 239 -3.20 -8.36 12.66
CA VAL A 239 -2.65 -7.16 13.27
C VAL A 239 -2.06 -6.25 12.20
N VAL A 240 -2.53 -5.01 12.13
CA VAL A 240 -2.02 -3.98 11.22
C VAL A 240 -1.44 -2.83 12.04
N SER A 241 -0.20 -2.43 11.76
CA SER A 241 0.46 -1.38 12.55
C SER A 241 1.46 -0.56 11.75
N THR A 242 2.02 0.49 12.38
CA THR A 242 3.09 1.29 11.76
C THR A 242 4.38 1.29 12.54
N LEU A 243 5.48 1.52 11.80
CA LEU A 243 6.81 1.83 12.31
C LEU A 243 7.42 3.01 11.54
N HIS A 244 8.46 3.64 12.11
CA HIS A 244 9.16 4.77 11.50
C HIS A 244 10.49 4.35 10.85
N THR A 245 10.49 3.23 10.15
CA THR A 245 11.64 2.72 9.39
C THR A 245 11.46 3.03 7.91
N ASN A 246 12.56 3.12 7.15
CA ASN A 246 12.53 3.60 5.77
C ASN A 246 12.39 2.46 4.75
N ASN A 247 12.71 1.21 5.11
CA ASN A 247 12.60 0.04 4.24
C ASN A 247 12.24 -1.23 5.02
N ALA A 248 11.90 -2.28 4.33
CA ALA A 248 11.45 -3.55 4.91
C ALA A 248 12.55 -4.27 5.69
N ALA A 249 13.77 -4.29 5.16
CA ALA A 249 14.92 -4.90 5.84
C ALA A 249 15.19 -4.20 7.19
N GLN A 250 15.26 -2.88 7.18
CA GLN A 250 15.40 -2.08 8.41
C GLN A 250 14.24 -2.28 9.39
N THR A 251 13.04 -2.55 8.88
CA THR A 251 11.87 -2.83 9.72
C THR A 251 12.04 -4.14 10.49
N VAL A 252 12.49 -5.18 9.80
CA VAL A 252 12.79 -6.49 10.43
C VAL A 252 13.88 -6.33 11.49
N ASP A 253 15.01 -5.70 11.15
CA ASP A 253 16.10 -5.43 12.08
C ASP A 253 15.61 -4.63 13.31
N ARG A 254 14.85 -3.57 13.08
CA ARG A 254 14.34 -2.72 14.16
C ARG A 254 13.49 -3.47 15.18
N ILE A 255 12.66 -4.40 14.71
CA ILE A 255 11.85 -5.24 15.60
C ILE A 255 12.77 -6.15 16.39
N ILE A 256 13.69 -6.87 15.74
CA ILE A 256 14.60 -7.81 16.38
C ILE A 256 15.50 -7.11 17.41
N ASP A 257 16.10 -5.98 17.04
CA ASP A 257 17.02 -5.20 17.87
C ASP A 257 16.35 -4.54 19.07
N SER A 258 15.01 -4.44 19.07
CA SER A 258 14.26 -3.97 20.23
C SER A 258 14.27 -4.98 21.39
N TYR A 259 14.63 -6.24 21.13
CA TYR A 259 14.69 -7.30 22.13
C TYR A 259 16.12 -7.54 22.65
N PRO A 260 16.27 -8.01 23.90
CA PRO A 260 17.56 -8.47 24.44
C PRO A 260 18.18 -9.53 23.55
N VAL A 261 19.53 -9.55 23.49
CA VAL A 261 20.29 -10.43 22.57
C VAL A 261 19.94 -11.92 22.74
N ASP A 262 19.68 -12.35 23.96
CA ASP A 262 19.29 -13.72 24.31
C ASP A 262 17.89 -14.10 23.81
N GLN A 263 17.04 -13.13 23.48
CA GLN A 263 15.70 -13.34 22.95
C GLN A 263 15.61 -13.16 21.43
N GLN A 264 16.62 -12.56 20.80
CA GLN A 264 16.57 -12.22 19.37
C GLN A 264 16.33 -13.42 18.46
N GLN A 265 16.91 -14.60 18.75
CA GLN A 265 16.67 -15.78 17.94
C GLN A 265 15.22 -16.27 18.04
N GLN A 266 14.64 -16.20 19.22
CA GLN A 266 13.23 -16.55 19.42
C GLN A 266 12.32 -15.60 18.64
N ILE A 267 12.58 -14.28 18.71
CA ILE A 267 11.75 -13.30 18.03
C ILE A 267 11.90 -13.38 16.50
N ARG A 268 13.09 -13.74 15.96
CA ARG A 268 13.25 -14.04 14.53
C ARG A 268 12.30 -15.14 14.07
N SER A 269 12.28 -16.26 14.79
CA SER A 269 11.40 -17.39 14.46
C SER A 269 9.91 -17.00 14.59
N GLN A 270 9.53 -16.24 15.61
CA GLN A 270 8.17 -15.74 15.78
C GLN A 270 7.78 -14.77 14.64
N LEU A 271 8.63 -13.79 14.35
CA LEU A 271 8.39 -12.81 13.30
C LEU A 271 8.30 -13.48 11.92
N ALA A 272 9.19 -14.43 11.63
CA ALA A 272 9.18 -15.22 10.40
C ALA A 272 7.85 -15.96 10.19
N LEU A 273 7.22 -16.41 11.27
CA LEU A 273 5.94 -17.12 11.25
C LEU A 273 4.73 -16.19 11.04
N VAL A 274 4.72 -15.05 11.78
CA VAL A 274 3.52 -14.19 11.83
C VAL A 274 3.52 -13.07 10.81
N LEU A 275 4.67 -12.60 10.36
CA LEU A 275 4.75 -11.54 9.36
C LEU A 275 4.02 -11.96 8.08
N ARG A 276 3.24 -11.07 7.51
CA ARG A 276 2.57 -11.25 6.21
C ARG A 276 3.12 -10.30 5.16
N ALA A 277 3.21 -9.03 5.49
CA ALA A 277 3.72 -8.02 4.57
C ALA A 277 4.30 -6.83 5.31
N ILE A 278 5.23 -6.13 4.65
CA ILE A 278 5.71 -4.80 5.03
C ILE A 278 5.53 -3.89 3.81
N VAL A 279 4.91 -2.74 4.01
CA VAL A 279 4.81 -1.67 3.01
C VAL A 279 5.59 -0.47 3.53
N SER A 280 6.75 -0.21 2.96
CA SER A 280 7.54 0.97 3.28
C SER A 280 7.24 2.06 2.26
N MET A 281 6.89 3.25 2.71
CA MET A 281 6.36 4.28 1.82
C MET A 281 6.93 5.66 2.08
N GLN A 282 7.02 6.44 1.02
CA GLN A 282 7.34 7.85 1.04
C GLN A 282 6.50 8.61 0.01
N LEU A 283 6.32 9.90 0.20
CA LEU A 283 5.59 10.75 -0.73
C LEU A 283 6.57 11.55 -1.59
N VAL A 284 6.48 11.38 -2.90
CA VAL A 284 7.26 12.08 -3.90
C VAL A 284 6.38 13.16 -4.53
N GLU A 285 6.91 14.35 -4.75
CA GLU A 285 6.20 15.44 -5.41
C GLU A 285 5.97 15.08 -6.88
N ARG A 286 4.74 15.29 -7.35
CA ARG A 286 4.40 15.09 -8.76
C ARG A 286 5.10 16.14 -9.62
N LYS A 287 5.49 15.78 -10.84
CA LYS A 287 6.21 16.63 -11.78
C LYS A 287 5.58 18.01 -12.00
N ASP A 288 4.25 18.11 -11.97
CA ASP A 288 3.49 19.34 -12.14
C ASP A 288 3.31 20.14 -10.83
N GLY A 289 3.81 19.64 -9.69
CA GLY A 289 3.65 20.24 -8.38
C GLY A 289 2.22 20.22 -7.82
N SER A 290 1.29 19.50 -8.44
CA SER A 290 -0.13 19.49 -8.06
C SER A 290 -0.38 18.74 -6.75
N GLU A 291 0.30 17.62 -6.55
CA GLU A 291 0.12 16.71 -5.41
C GLU A 291 1.40 15.91 -5.13
N ARG A 292 1.35 15.10 -4.08
CA ARG A 292 2.40 14.11 -3.78
C ARG A 292 1.85 12.71 -4.00
N LEU A 293 2.66 11.88 -4.64
CA LEU A 293 2.34 10.50 -4.96
C LEU A 293 3.09 9.53 -4.04
N PRO A 294 2.50 8.41 -3.63
CA PRO A 294 3.17 7.43 -2.80
C PRO A 294 4.12 6.56 -3.64
N ALA A 295 5.40 6.58 -3.32
CA ALA A 295 6.34 5.54 -3.71
C ALA A 295 6.35 4.45 -2.62
N CYS A 296 6.19 3.19 -3.01
CA CYS A 296 6.03 2.08 -2.08
C CYS A 296 7.03 0.96 -2.35
N GLU A 297 7.75 0.57 -1.33
CA GLU A 297 8.46 -0.69 -1.27
C GLU A 297 7.54 -1.73 -0.63
N ILE A 298 7.45 -2.93 -1.20
CA ILE A 298 6.52 -3.97 -0.77
C ILE A 298 7.26 -5.29 -0.58
N LEU A 299 7.24 -5.77 0.64
CA LEU A 299 7.70 -7.10 1.00
C LEU A 299 6.49 -7.97 1.35
N VAL A 300 6.40 -9.15 0.75
CA VAL A 300 5.47 -10.21 1.12
C VAL A 300 6.27 -11.37 1.72
N ASN A 301 5.87 -11.87 2.87
CA ASN A 301 6.59 -12.94 3.56
C ASN A 301 6.44 -14.28 2.84
N SER A 302 7.22 -14.45 1.77
CA SER A 302 7.36 -15.72 1.07
C SER A 302 8.13 -16.74 1.91
N PRO A 303 8.10 -18.04 1.59
CA PRO A 303 8.89 -19.05 2.30
C PRO A 303 10.39 -18.76 2.33
N LYS A 304 10.94 -18.09 1.31
CA LYS A 304 12.34 -17.66 1.28
C LYS A 304 12.58 -16.47 2.20
N ILE A 305 11.72 -15.44 2.16
CA ILE A 305 11.80 -14.29 3.06
C ILE A 305 11.68 -14.74 4.51
N SER A 306 10.72 -15.62 4.82
CA SER A 306 10.58 -16.22 6.16
C SER A 306 11.87 -16.87 6.63
N LYS A 307 12.55 -17.64 5.75
CA LYS A 307 13.82 -18.29 6.07
C LYS A 307 14.97 -17.29 6.28
N HIS A 308 15.04 -16.22 5.45
CA HIS A 308 16.06 -15.17 5.63
C HIS A 308 15.86 -14.44 6.96
N ILE A 309 14.61 -14.15 7.36
CA ILE A 309 14.32 -13.56 8.67
C ILE A 309 14.77 -14.49 9.81
N GLU A 310 14.43 -15.77 9.73
CA GLU A 310 14.78 -16.77 10.76
C GLU A 310 16.29 -16.94 10.90
N ASN A 311 17.03 -16.94 9.79
CA ASN A 311 18.49 -17.08 9.78
C ASN A 311 19.22 -15.76 10.09
N GLY A 312 18.55 -14.61 10.09
CA GLY A 312 19.17 -13.30 10.23
C GLY A 312 19.91 -12.82 8.97
N GLU A 313 19.52 -13.32 7.80
CA GLU A 313 20.09 -12.99 6.48
C GLU A 313 19.36 -11.77 5.90
N ILE A 314 19.48 -10.62 6.59
CA ILE A 314 18.67 -9.43 6.28
C ILE A 314 19.03 -8.80 4.93
N LYS A 315 20.30 -8.93 4.49
CA LYS A 315 20.76 -8.36 3.21
C LYS A 315 20.13 -9.06 2.01
N GLU A 316 19.87 -10.35 2.11
CA GLU A 316 19.28 -11.19 1.07
C GLU A 316 17.78 -10.89 0.87
N ILE A 317 17.14 -10.22 1.83
CA ILE A 317 15.72 -9.82 1.73
C ILE A 317 15.49 -8.91 0.53
N LEU A 318 16.32 -7.89 0.32
CA LEU A 318 16.16 -6.95 -0.79
C LEU A 318 16.32 -7.64 -2.14
N GLU A 319 17.33 -8.51 -2.26
CA GLU A 319 17.56 -9.28 -3.48
C GLU A 319 16.38 -10.22 -3.80
N GLU A 320 15.84 -10.91 -2.78
CA GLU A 320 14.67 -11.76 -2.94
C GLU A 320 13.42 -10.98 -3.33
N MET A 321 13.22 -9.79 -2.76
CA MET A 321 12.10 -8.91 -3.14
C MET A 321 12.16 -8.53 -4.61
N GLU A 322 13.34 -8.13 -5.10
CA GLU A 322 13.54 -7.73 -6.49
C GLU A 322 13.37 -8.88 -7.48
N ASN A 323 13.67 -10.11 -7.06
CA ASN A 323 13.51 -11.32 -7.87
C ASN A 323 12.10 -11.91 -7.82
N SER A 324 11.24 -11.46 -6.90
CA SER A 324 9.91 -12.04 -6.65
C SER A 324 8.75 -11.13 -7.05
N VAL A 325 8.99 -10.21 -7.99
CA VAL A 325 8.02 -9.20 -8.45
C VAL A 325 6.78 -9.85 -9.06
N SER A 326 6.93 -10.79 -9.98
CA SER A 326 5.81 -11.34 -10.76
C SER A 326 4.86 -12.20 -9.94
N PHE A 327 5.38 -13.01 -9.04
CA PHE A 327 4.57 -13.99 -8.31
C PHE A 327 3.97 -13.41 -7.03
N TYR A 328 4.79 -12.69 -6.24
CA TYR A 328 4.36 -12.13 -4.96
C TYR A 328 4.01 -10.64 -5.05
N ARG A 329 4.21 -10.00 -6.21
CA ARG A 329 4.05 -8.56 -6.42
C ARG A 329 4.87 -7.73 -5.43
N MET A 330 6.04 -8.26 -5.05
CA MET A 330 7.01 -7.50 -4.28
C MET A 330 7.68 -6.46 -5.16
N GLN A 331 8.11 -5.37 -4.56
CA GLN A 331 8.90 -4.36 -5.26
C GLN A 331 9.80 -3.62 -4.28
N SER A 332 11.01 -3.25 -4.72
CA SER A 332 11.88 -2.34 -3.98
C SER A 332 11.45 -0.89 -4.19
N MET A 333 11.94 0.02 -3.33
CA MET A 333 11.68 1.46 -3.48
C MET A 333 12.14 1.96 -4.85
N ASN A 334 13.33 1.54 -5.31
CA ASN A 334 13.85 1.91 -6.62
C ASN A 334 12.97 1.41 -7.78
N GLN A 335 12.39 0.21 -7.67
CA GLN A 335 11.44 -0.30 -8.66
C GLN A 335 10.16 0.54 -8.70
N SER A 336 9.63 0.96 -7.54
CA SER A 336 8.49 1.88 -7.48
C SER A 336 8.80 3.22 -8.15
N LEU A 337 9.97 3.81 -7.86
CA LEU A 337 10.41 5.07 -8.49
C LEU A 337 10.60 4.93 -10.00
N ILE A 338 11.12 3.80 -10.47
CA ILE A 338 11.24 3.48 -11.91
C ILE A 338 9.85 3.43 -12.56
N ALA A 339 8.85 2.84 -11.89
CA ALA A 339 7.49 2.82 -12.41
C ALA A 339 6.90 4.22 -12.53
N MET A 340 7.04 5.05 -11.50
CA MET A 340 6.58 6.46 -11.53
C MET A 340 7.28 7.27 -12.63
N LEU A 341 8.58 7.04 -12.87
CA LEU A 341 9.31 7.62 -13.99
C LEU A 341 8.76 7.15 -15.34
N ALA A 342 8.56 5.84 -15.49
CA ALA A 342 8.04 5.26 -16.72
C ALA A 342 6.64 5.79 -17.08
N HIS A 343 5.84 6.13 -16.08
CA HIS A 343 4.52 6.77 -16.24
C HIS A 343 4.58 8.30 -16.33
N ASN A 344 5.80 8.90 -16.31
CA ASN A 344 6.01 10.36 -16.39
C ASN A 344 5.35 11.16 -15.27
N GLU A 345 5.19 10.55 -14.10
CA GLU A 345 4.58 11.18 -12.93
C GLU A 345 5.58 12.03 -12.14
N ILE A 346 6.84 11.63 -12.14
CA ILE A 346 7.95 12.33 -11.48
C ILE A 346 9.09 12.61 -12.47
N THR A 347 9.97 13.54 -12.14
CA THR A 347 11.19 13.80 -12.92
C THR A 347 12.32 12.86 -12.49
N TYR A 348 13.36 12.75 -13.33
CA TYR A 348 14.55 11.97 -13.00
C TYR A 348 15.24 12.48 -11.73
N GLU A 349 15.33 13.81 -11.57
CA GLU A 349 15.89 14.43 -10.38
C GLU A 349 15.07 14.09 -9.12
N GLN A 350 13.75 14.17 -9.21
CA GLN A 350 12.86 13.80 -8.09
C GLN A 350 13.00 12.32 -7.71
N ALA A 351 13.20 11.43 -8.69
CA ALA A 351 13.43 10.02 -8.41
C ALA A 351 14.77 9.77 -7.71
N LEU A 352 15.84 10.47 -8.14
CA LEU A 352 17.15 10.37 -7.48
C LEU A 352 17.12 10.92 -6.05
N ASP A 353 16.45 12.05 -5.84
CA ASP A 353 16.31 12.65 -4.50
C ASP A 353 15.49 11.78 -3.54
N ALA A 354 14.51 11.03 -4.07
CA ALA A 354 13.68 10.13 -3.30
C ALA A 354 14.32 8.75 -3.08
N SER A 355 15.32 8.38 -3.87
CA SER A 355 15.98 7.07 -3.76
C SER A 355 16.90 7.02 -2.53
N ILE A 356 16.87 5.90 -1.82
CA ILE A 356 17.82 5.58 -0.73
C ILE A 356 19.19 5.23 -1.34
N GLU A 357 19.21 4.63 -2.53
CA GLU A 357 20.40 4.20 -3.28
C GLU A 357 20.37 4.77 -4.71
N PRO A 358 20.70 6.06 -4.90
CA PRO A 358 20.62 6.72 -6.21
C PRO A 358 21.50 6.09 -7.30
N ASP A 359 22.67 5.56 -6.91
CA ASP A 359 23.58 4.89 -7.85
C ASP A 359 22.98 3.58 -8.38
N ASP A 360 22.34 2.79 -7.51
CA ASP A 360 21.62 1.58 -7.89
C ASP A 360 20.42 1.90 -8.80
N LEU A 361 19.64 2.93 -8.45
CA LEU A 361 18.54 3.42 -9.30
C LEU A 361 19.04 3.78 -10.71
N SER A 362 20.12 4.56 -10.81
CA SER A 362 20.73 4.96 -12.08
C SER A 362 21.20 3.75 -12.88
N LEU A 363 21.82 2.77 -12.22
CA LEU A 363 22.30 1.55 -12.87
C LEU A 363 21.13 0.69 -13.40
N LYS A 364 20.06 0.55 -12.62
CA LYS A 364 18.84 -0.17 -13.03
C LYS A 364 18.16 0.52 -14.21
N LEU A 365 18.05 1.84 -14.18
CA LEU A 365 17.50 2.61 -15.30
C LEU A 365 18.28 2.41 -16.59
N ARG A 366 19.63 2.45 -16.53
CA ARG A 366 20.49 2.21 -17.71
C ARG A 366 20.34 0.79 -18.25
N LYS A 367 20.21 -0.20 -17.38
CA LYS A 367 20.02 -1.60 -17.79
C LYS A 367 18.67 -1.85 -18.45
N MET A 368 17.60 -1.29 -17.89
CA MET A 368 16.24 -1.51 -18.36
C MET A 368 15.92 -0.68 -19.62
N PHE A 369 16.50 0.48 -19.72
CA PHE A 369 16.18 1.48 -20.73
C PHE A 369 17.44 2.20 -21.25
N PRO A 370 18.28 1.57 -22.06
CA PRO A 370 19.56 2.15 -22.49
C PRO A 370 19.47 3.50 -23.20
N SER A 371 18.28 3.88 -23.71
CA SER A 371 18.05 5.16 -24.42
C SER A 371 17.24 6.16 -23.58
N ILE A 372 16.98 5.88 -22.32
CA ILE A 372 15.95 6.59 -21.52
C ILE A 372 16.48 7.89 -20.89
N GLU A 373 17.78 7.97 -20.51
CA GLU A 373 18.37 9.18 -19.91
C GLU A 373 18.18 10.42 -20.81
N GLU A 374 18.26 10.25 -22.13
CA GLU A 374 18.05 11.34 -23.09
C GLU A 374 16.57 11.74 -23.18
N ARG A 375 15.65 10.77 -23.16
CA ARG A 375 14.21 11.00 -23.33
C ARG A 375 13.50 11.47 -22.06
N PHE A 376 13.96 11.08 -20.87
CA PHE A 376 13.43 11.65 -19.62
C PHE A 376 13.81 13.12 -19.42
N ARG A 377 14.94 13.54 -19.94
CA ARG A 377 15.30 14.97 -19.98
C ARG A 377 14.40 15.79 -20.91
N GLU A 378 13.81 15.18 -21.93
CA GLU A 378 12.98 15.85 -22.96
C GLU A 378 11.47 15.87 -22.68
N GLY A 379 10.97 15.15 -21.67
CA GLY A 379 9.61 15.32 -21.14
C GLY A 379 8.45 14.74 -21.96
N GLU A 380 8.66 13.72 -22.77
CA GLU A 380 7.66 13.22 -23.75
C GLU A 380 6.90 11.94 -23.31
N MET A 381 6.28 11.85 -22.12
CA MET A 381 5.45 10.67 -21.81
C MET A 381 4.16 11.02 -21.01
N SER A 382 3.08 10.27 -21.22
CA SER A 382 1.74 10.50 -20.65
C SER A 382 1.38 9.54 -19.49
N PRO A 383 0.48 9.91 -18.55
CA PRO A 383 0.33 9.26 -17.25
C PRO A 383 -0.56 8.02 -17.21
N SER A 384 -0.23 7.06 -16.37
CA SER A 384 -1.04 5.95 -15.84
C SER A 384 -0.43 5.47 -14.51
N PRO A 385 -1.20 4.86 -13.58
CA PRO A 385 -0.75 4.67 -12.19
C PRO A 385 0.51 3.82 -12.02
N ALA A 386 1.29 4.20 -10.99
CA ALA A 386 2.65 3.78 -10.71
C ALA A 386 2.77 2.40 -10.05
N ASP A 387 2.36 1.34 -10.73
CA ASP A 387 2.62 -0.03 -10.27
C ASP A 387 3.72 -0.67 -11.12
N PHE A 388 4.93 -0.79 -10.55
CA PHE A 388 6.06 -1.44 -11.22
C PHE A 388 5.76 -2.93 -11.48
N SER A 389 4.88 -3.54 -10.69
CA SER A 389 4.46 -4.92 -10.90
C SER A 389 3.76 -5.12 -12.23
N GLU A 390 2.93 -4.16 -12.68
CA GLU A 390 2.27 -4.24 -13.98
C GLU A 390 3.27 -4.15 -15.14
N ILE A 391 4.26 -3.28 -15.05
CA ILE A 391 5.32 -3.16 -16.08
C ILE A 391 6.19 -4.41 -16.09
N THR A 392 6.59 -4.90 -14.92
CA THR A 392 7.40 -6.12 -14.80
C THR A 392 6.61 -7.34 -15.22
N GLU A 393 5.34 -7.46 -14.84
CA GLU A 393 4.45 -8.55 -15.22
C GLU A 393 4.26 -8.61 -16.74
N LEU A 394 4.13 -7.45 -17.40
CA LEU A 394 4.07 -7.36 -18.87
C LEU A 394 5.39 -7.79 -19.52
N LEU A 395 6.53 -7.33 -19.00
CA LEU A 395 7.85 -7.69 -19.53
C LEU A 395 8.19 -9.17 -19.29
N GLU A 396 7.91 -9.71 -18.09
CA GLU A 396 8.14 -11.12 -17.78
C GLU A 396 7.14 -12.03 -18.48
N THR A 397 5.87 -11.63 -18.58
CA THR A 397 4.88 -12.37 -19.36
C THR A 397 5.33 -12.45 -20.81
N LYS A 398 5.81 -11.35 -21.39
CA LYS A 398 6.39 -11.35 -22.74
C LYS A 398 7.59 -12.29 -22.85
N ARG A 399 8.52 -12.24 -21.89
CA ARG A 399 9.69 -13.12 -21.86
C ARG A 399 9.30 -14.59 -21.69
N LEU A 400 8.35 -14.90 -20.80
CA LEU A 400 7.82 -16.24 -20.62
C LEU A 400 7.13 -16.77 -21.88
N TYR A 401 6.40 -15.90 -22.60
CA TYR A 401 5.81 -16.28 -23.90
C TYR A 401 6.89 -16.54 -24.96
N GLU A 402 7.89 -15.69 -25.05
CA GLU A 402 9.04 -15.89 -25.96
C GLU A 402 9.78 -17.21 -25.65
N GLU A 403 10.04 -17.52 -24.37
CA GLU A 403 10.64 -18.78 -23.93
C GLU A 403 9.70 -19.98 -24.17
N MET A 404 8.40 -19.83 -23.96
CA MET A 404 7.41 -20.88 -24.26
C MET A 404 7.31 -21.11 -25.76
N GLU A 405 7.29 -20.07 -26.58
CA GLU A 405 7.27 -20.16 -28.03
C GLU A 405 8.49 -20.90 -28.56
N GLU A 406 9.67 -20.58 -28.02
CA GLU A 406 10.90 -21.29 -28.37
C GLU A 406 10.87 -22.77 -27.95
N ARG A 407 10.41 -23.06 -26.70
CA ARG A 407 10.24 -24.45 -26.24
C ARG A 407 9.22 -25.23 -27.06
N HIS A 408 8.15 -24.55 -27.51
CA HIS A 408 7.15 -25.16 -28.39
C HIS A 408 7.72 -25.40 -29.79
N ARG A 409 8.54 -24.46 -30.31
CA ARG A 409 9.23 -24.62 -31.59
C ARG A 409 10.17 -25.80 -31.59
N VAL A 410 10.96 -25.98 -30.51
CA VAL A 410 11.83 -27.15 -30.33
C VAL A 410 11.02 -28.45 -30.27
N LYS A 411 9.93 -28.47 -29.44
CA LYS A 411 9.05 -29.65 -29.36
C LYS A 411 8.34 -29.96 -30.67
N LEU A 412 8.02 -28.93 -31.45
CA LEU A 412 7.43 -29.12 -32.78
C LEU A 412 8.40 -29.76 -33.72
N ALA A 413 9.67 -29.29 -33.75
CA ALA A 413 10.73 -29.88 -34.54
C ALA A 413 10.97 -31.35 -34.17
N GLU A 414 10.98 -31.67 -32.85
CA GLU A 414 11.08 -33.06 -32.38
C GLU A 414 9.89 -33.92 -32.83
N LYS A 415 8.68 -33.32 -32.86
CA LYS A 415 7.47 -34.01 -33.31
C LYS A 415 7.41 -34.17 -34.83
N ASP A 416 7.92 -33.19 -35.58
CA ASP A 416 8.03 -33.29 -37.03
C ASP A 416 9.06 -34.38 -37.41
N GLU A 417 10.14 -34.49 -36.66
CA GLU A 417 11.13 -35.60 -36.84
C GLU A 417 10.51 -36.97 -36.53
N GLN A 418 9.70 -37.06 -35.45
CA GLN A 418 8.93 -38.28 -35.14
C GLN A 418 7.89 -38.60 -36.21
N ILE A 419 7.22 -37.61 -36.79
CA ILE A 419 6.29 -37.76 -37.89
C ILE A 419 7.00 -38.32 -39.13
N GLN A 420 8.14 -37.72 -39.49
CA GLN A 420 8.93 -38.21 -40.64
C GLN A 420 9.41 -39.65 -40.44
N ALA A 421 9.84 -39.99 -39.22
CA ALA A 421 10.25 -41.37 -38.89
C ALA A 421 9.05 -42.36 -39.03
N LEU A 422 7.89 -41.99 -38.50
CA LEU A 422 6.67 -42.76 -38.60
C LEU A 422 6.15 -42.89 -40.05
N GLU A 423 6.28 -41.83 -40.83
CA GLU A 423 5.94 -41.83 -42.26
C GLU A 423 6.91 -42.76 -43.06
N ALA A 424 8.20 -42.75 -42.71
CA ALA A 424 9.18 -43.69 -43.31
C ALA A 424 8.87 -45.15 -42.92
N ASP A 425 8.52 -45.41 -41.65
CA ASP A 425 8.12 -46.72 -41.18
C ASP A 425 6.83 -47.20 -41.88
N LEU A 426 5.86 -46.29 -42.04
CA LEU A 426 4.66 -46.55 -42.81
C LEU A 426 4.91 -46.87 -44.27
N ALA A 427 5.86 -46.18 -44.90
CA ALA A 427 6.29 -46.47 -46.27
C ALA A 427 6.99 -47.81 -46.36
N ALA A 428 7.85 -48.15 -45.38
CA ALA A 428 8.49 -49.44 -45.28
C ALA A 428 7.50 -50.59 -45.07
N LEU A 429 6.52 -50.39 -44.15
CA LEU A 429 5.44 -51.34 -43.91
C LEU A 429 4.55 -51.53 -45.15
N ARG A 430 4.27 -50.47 -45.91
CA ARG A 430 3.56 -50.55 -47.19
C ARG A 430 4.31 -51.39 -48.23
N ASN A 431 5.61 -51.15 -48.36
CA ASN A 431 6.44 -51.96 -49.28
C ASN A 431 6.51 -53.44 -48.86
N GLN A 432 6.50 -53.72 -47.55
CA GLN A 432 6.39 -55.09 -47.03
C GLN A 432 5.02 -55.71 -47.31
N LEU A 433 3.95 -54.90 -47.24
CA LEU A 433 2.57 -55.32 -47.52
C LEU A 433 2.37 -55.69 -48.98
N ASP A 434 2.93 -54.90 -49.90
CA ASP A 434 2.87 -55.15 -51.35
C ASP A 434 3.64 -56.41 -51.74
N ASN A 435 4.62 -56.80 -50.91
CA ASN A 435 5.47 -58.03 -51.16
C ASN A 435 4.95 -59.28 -50.41
N SER A 436 3.91 -59.24 -49.61
CA SER A 436 3.43 -60.43 -48.89
C SER A 436 1.87 -60.50 -48.87
N SER A 437 1.37 -61.55 -49.53
CA SER A 437 -0.08 -61.69 -49.73
C SER A 437 -0.91 -62.21 -48.53
N ASP A 438 -0.32 -62.57 -47.41
CA ASP A 438 -1.00 -63.22 -46.30
C ASP A 438 -0.94 -62.51 -44.91
N ALA A 439 -0.24 -61.34 -44.84
CA ALA A 439 -0.17 -60.55 -43.59
C ALA A 439 -0.87 -59.22 -43.69
N THR A 440 -1.80 -59.08 -44.63
CA THR A 440 -2.27 -57.79 -45.11
C THR A 440 -3.18 -57.01 -44.19
N ASP A 441 -3.99 -57.66 -43.39
CA ASP A 441 -5.04 -56.99 -42.62
C ASP A 441 -4.55 -56.42 -41.26
N ASP A 442 -3.60 -57.03 -40.62
CA ASP A 442 -3.04 -56.51 -39.35
C ASP A 442 -2.04 -55.36 -39.58
N LEU A 443 -1.21 -55.45 -40.60
CA LEU A 443 -0.26 -54.38 -40.96
C LEU A 443 -1.00 -53.13 -41.50
N ARG A 444 -2.15 -53.30 -42.13
CA ARG A 444 -2.98 -52.21 -42.59
C ARG A 444 -3.65 -51.45 -41.43
N ARG A 445 -4.07 -52.16 -40.38
CA ARG A 445 -4.64 -51.57 -39.14
C ARG A 445 -3.56 -50.79 -38.40
N ASP A 446 -2.35 -51.30 -38.26
CA ASP A 446 -1.25 -50.64 -37.57
C ASP A 446 -0.84 -49.35 -38.31
N ALA A 447 -0.76 -49.39 -39.65
CA ALA A 447 -0.44 -48.20 -40.44
C ALA A 447 -1.53 -47.10 -40.38
N GLU A 448 -2.81 -47.47 -40.30
CA GLU A 448 -3.90 -46.53 -40.13
C GLU A 448 -3.90 -45.91 -38.73
N THR A 449 -3.58 -46.70 -37.69
CA THR A 449 -3.50 -46.23 -36.31
C THR A 449 -2.34 -45.23 -36.12
N ALA A 450 -1.18 -45.53 -36.67
CA ALA A 450 -0.03 -44.64 -36.64
C ALA A 450 -0.30 -43.30 -37.38
N ARG A 451 -1.02 -43.33 -38.50
CA ARG A 451 -1.47 -42.11 -39.21
C ARG A 451 -2.41 -41.23 -38.39
N ALA A 452 -3.36 -41.82 -37.70
CA ALA A 452 -4.29 -41.10 -36.85
C ALA A 452 -3.58 -40.40 -35.68
N GLU A 453 -2.54 -41.04 -35.14
CA GLU A 453 -1.74 -40.48 -34.08
C GLU A 453 -0.84 -39.32 -34.53
N VAL A 454 -0.22 -39.44 -35.71
CA VAL A 454 0.52 -38.33 -36.34
C VAL A 454 -0.37 -37.13 -36.59
N GLN A 455 -1.59 -37.34 -37.12
CA GLN A 455 -2.53 -36.24 -37.37
C GLN A 455 -2.98 -35.59 -36.07
N ARG A 456 -3.27 -36.38 -35.02
CA ARG A 456 -3.65 -35.85 -33.69
C ARG A 456 -2.56 -34.96 -33.09
N VAL A 457 -1.31 -35.42 -33.11
CA VAL A 457 -0.14 -34.64 -32.60
C VAL A 457 0.05 -33.35 -33.40
N ARG A 458 -0.16 -33.39 -34.70
CA ARG A 458 -0.09 -32.20 -35.58
C ARG A 458 -1.17 -31.17 -35.27
N ASP A 459 -2.44 -31.61 -35.09
CA ASP A 459 -3.57 -30.78 -34.78
C ASP A 459 -3.43 -30.17 -33.38
N GLU A 460 -2.99 -30.94 -32.37
CA GLU A 460 -2.76 -30.41 -31.00
C GLU A 460 -1.62 -29.38 -30.98
N SER A 461 -0.58 -29.59 -31.76
CA SER A 461 0.53 -28.63 -31.86
C SER A 461 0.13 -27.35 -32.55
N GLN A 462 -0.67 -27.44 -33.63
CA GLN A 462 -1.17 -26.27 -34.36
C GLN A 462 -2.17 -25.44 -33.51
N GLN A 463 -3.01 -26.08 -32.70
CA GLN A 463 -3.90 -25.36 -31.78
C GLN A 463 -3.12 -24.57 -30.72
N LYS A 464 -2.04 -25.15 -30.17
CA LYS A 464 -1.17 -24.47 -29.21
C LYS A 464 -0.48 -23.24 -29.81
N ILE A 465 0.01 -23.36 -31.06
CA ILE A 465 0.62 -22.25 -31.78
C ILE A 465 -0.39 -21.12 -32.00
N ASN A 466 -1.61 -21.43 -32.42
CA ASN A 466 -2.65 -20.44 -32.66
C ASN A 466 -3.02 -19.70 -31.37
N ALA A 467 -3.17 -20.44 -30.25
CA ALA A 467 -3.46 -19.85 -28.94
C ALA A 467 -2.34 -18.91 -28.45
N LEU A 468 -1.08 -19.29 -28.68
CA LEU A 468 0.08 -18.44 -28.36
C LEU A 468 0.13 -17.19 -29.22
N ASN A 469 -0.10 -17.31 -30.51
CA ASN A 469 -0.12 -16.17 -31.43
C ASN A 469 -1.26 -15.17 -31.08
N ASP A 470 -2.42 -15.67 -30.68
CA ASP A 470 -3.53 -14.83 -30.26
C ASP A 470 -3.17 -14.11 -28.95
N ARG A 471 -2.52 -14.78 -28.03
CA ARG A 471 -2.05 -14.17 -26.78
C ARG A 471 -0.96 -13.12 -27.00
N ILE A 472 -0.02 -13.37 -27.91
CA ILE A 472 0.98 -12.39 -28.35
C ILE A 472 0.29 -11.16 -28.96
N ARG A 473 -0.75 -11.36 -29.75
CA ARG A 473 -1.54 -10.24 -30.32
C ARG A 473 -2.24 -9.42 -29.23
N GLU A 474 -2.85 -10.08 -28.25
CA GLU A 474 -3.46 -9.40 -27.10
C GLU A 474 -2.43 -8.60 -26.30
N LEU A 475 -1.28 -9.18 -26.00
CA LEU A 475 -0.20 -8.49 -25.29
C LEU A 475 0.36 -7.31 -26.09
N ASN A 476 0.56 -7.49 -27.39
CA ASN A 476 0.97 -6.39 -28.27
C ASN A 476 -0.08 -5.29 -28.38
N GLN A 477 -1.38 -5.64 -28.32
CA GLN A 477 -2.48 -4.67 -28.25
C GLN A 477 -2.51 -3.94 -26.90
N GLN A 478 -2.26 -4.66 -25.80
CA GLN A 478 -2.13 -4.06 -24.47
C GLN A 478 -0.91 -3.12 -24.38
N LEU A 479 0.23 -3.53 -24.95
CA LEU A 479 1.42 -2.68 -25.09
C LEU A 479 1.17 -1.45 -25.96
N GLN A 480 0.40 -1.59 -27.05
CA GLN A 480 0.02 -0.47 -27.92
C GLN A 480 -1.04 0.44 -27.28
N ASN A 481 -1.92 -0.11 -26.46
CA ASN A 481 -2.97 0.65 -25.74
C ASN A 481 -2.44 1.26 -24.45
N GLY A 482 -1.52 0.58 -23.76
CA GLY A 482 -0.70 1.14 -22.68
C GLY A 482 0.27 2.22 -23.19
N GLY A 483 0.70 2.09 -24.45
CA GLY A 483 1.54 3.06 -25.17
C GLY A 483 0.79 4.19 -25.91
N LYS A 484 -0.55 4.25 -25.83
CA LYS A 484 -1.29 5.44 -26.33
C LYS A 484 -1.28 6.60 -25.34
N GLY A 485 -0.73 6.38 -24.16
CA GLY A 485 -0.20 7.41 -23.29
C GLY A 485 1.29 7.67 -23.48
N GLY A 486 2.03 6.88 -24.30
CA GLY A 486 3.46 6.98 -24.53
C GLY A 486 3.81 6.59 -25.97
N ALA A 487 3.22 7.26 -26.95
CA ALA A 487 3.43 6.99 -28.37
C ALA A 487 4.84 7.41 -28.81
N GLY A 488 5.83 6.67 -28.42
CA GLY A 488 7.19 6.91 -28.89
C GLY A 488 8.14 5.73 -28.73
N PHE A 489 7.82 4.72 -27.92
CA PHE A 489 8.83 3.79 -27.42
C PHE A 489 8.97 2.45 -28.19
N PHE A 490 8.00 2.06 -29.04
CA PHE A 490 8.04 0.79 -29.77
C PHE A 490 7.76 0.94 -31.26
N LYS A 491 8.53 1.81 -31.98
CA LYS A 491 8.73 1.66 -33.42
C LYS A 491 10.21 1.72 -33.71
N ARG A 492 10.85 0.60 -33.49
CA ARG A 492 11.90 0.01 -34.34
C ARG A 492 12.28 -1.35 -33.83
#